data_372693949b32c17f3cf6f7754742daf6
#
_entry.id   372693949b32c17f3cf6f7754742daf6
#
_cell.length_a   1.000
_cell.length_b   1.000
_cell.length_c   1.000
_cell.angle_alpha   90.00
_cell.angle_beta   90.00
_cell.angle_gamma   90.00
#
_symmetry.space_group_name_H-M   'P 1'
#
loop_
_entity.id
_entity.type
_entity.pdbx_description
1 polymer ?
#
loop_
_entity_poly.entity_id
_entity_poly.type
_entity_poly.pdbx_seq_one_letter_code
_entity_poly.pdbx_strand_id
1 'polypeptide(L)'
;ALYGTNIISEDDGAERVGGYNPLRGNKVIAFAKDFLDKTIPLQQGTYDQVIKFEFIESELSITLSDGSKTSLVDKNKYVGYKDKGEGALGLLFKNNNLHFEIQIDRTHPIGEEDSAGIKDILMESAITTIQDCEDSVAAVDSADKIIVYRNWLGLMKGNLQRSFDKAGKRILRELNPDRKYLLKNGKMILLPGRSLMLVRNVGHLMTNPAIKDKNGNEIPEGIMDSIFTICIAIHDIIGNGKYKNSKTKSIYIVKP
;
A
#
# COMPACT_ATOMS: atom_id res chain seq x y z
N ALA A 1 1.28 7.57 6.80
CA ALA A 1 0.17 8.49 6.60
C ALA A 1 0.65 9.94 6.61
N LEU A 2 -0.02 10.80 5.87
CA LEU A 2 0.35 12.20 5.65
C LEU A 2 0.53 12.99 6.95
N TYR A 3 -0.28 12.69 7.98
CA TYR A 3 -0.22 13.30 9.32
C TYR A 3 1.20 13.25 9.95
N GLY A 4 1.95 12.18 9.74
CA GLY A 4 3.30 11.99 10.28
C GLY A 4 4.43 12.58 9.42
N THR A 5 4.13 13.23 8.28
CA THR A 5 5.14 13.71 7.32
C THR A 5 5.39 15.21 7.46
N ASN A 6 6.50 15.68 6.89
CA ASN A 6 6.83 17.13 6.81
C ASN A 6 6.07 17.86 5.70
N ILE A 7 5.24 17.16 4.89
CA ILE A 7 4.38 17.79 3.88
C ILE A 7 3.36 18.72 4.55
N ILE A 8 2.88 18.33 5.74
CA ILE A 8 2.01 19.16 6.56
C ILE A 8 2.89 19.95 7.53
N SER A 9 2.86 21.28 7.42
CA SER A 9 3.64 22.17 8.30
C SER A 9 3.23 22.01 9.77
N GLU A 10 4.15 22.29 10.67
CA GLU A 10 3.91 22.32 12.11
C GLU A 10 3.54 23.72 12.63
N ASP A 11 3.38 24.69 11.73
CA ASP A 11 3.00 26.07 12.05
C ASP A 11 1.57 26.16 12.62
N ASP A 12 1.26 27.27 13.26
CA ASP A 12 -0.07 27.60 13.79
C ASP A 12 -0.62 26.59 14.81
N GLY A 13 0.24 26.00 15.60
CA GLY A 13 -0.15 25.04 16.62
C GLY A 13 -0.39 23.63 16.12
N ALA A 14 0.07 23.31 14.89
CA ALA A 14 -0.12 21.99 14.25
C ALA A 14 1.04 21.02 14.49
N GLU A 15 1.70 21.09 15.65
CA GLU A 15 2.82 20.23 16.01
C GLU A 15 2.42 18.75 16.16
N ARG A 16 3.40 17.84 15.98
CA ARG A 16 3.21 16.38 16.08
C ARG A 16 3.38 15.80 17.49
N VAL A 17 3.51 16.63 18.50
CA VAL A 17 3.74 16.23 19.88
C VAL A 17 2.45 15.97 20.64
N GLY A 18 2.45 15.05 21.60
CA GLY A 18 1.38 14.88 22.58
C GLY A 18 0.13 14.11 22.10
N GLY A 19 0.18 13.34 21.02
CA GLY A 19 -0.96 12.56 20.54
C GLY A 19 -1.62 13.15 19.30
N TYR A 20 -2.93 12.92 19.11
CA TYR A 20 -3.66 13.51 17.99
C TYR A 20 -3.89 15.00 18.20
N ASN A 21 -3.44 15.81 17.24
CA ASN A 21 -3.62 17.25 17.21
C ASN A 21 -4.71 17.62 16.19
N PRO A 22 -5.88 18.13 16.59
CA PRO A 22 -6.97 18.47 15.68
C PRO A 22 -6.61 19.53 14.65
N LEU A 23 -5.79 20.54 15.01
CA LEU A 23 -5.34 21.57 14.05
C LEU A 23 -4.53 20.93 12.92
N ARG A 24 -3.62 20.02 13.26
CA ARG A 24 -2.87 19.24 12.28
C ARG A 24 -3.79 18.32 11.47
N GLY A 25 -4.75 17.67 12.12
CA GLY A 25 -5.77 16.85 11.47
C GLY A 25 -6.52 17.63 10.40
N ASN A 26 -6.96 18.84 10.71
CA ASN A 26 -7.65 19.73 9.76
C ASN A 26 -6.77 20.12 8.56
N LYS A 27 -5.48 20.41 8.76
CA LYS A 27 -4.54 20.64 7.65
C LYS A 27 -4.40 19.40 6.75
N VAL A 28 -4.37 18.18 7.32
CA VAL A 28 -4.35 16.92 6.55
C VAL A 28 -5.65 16.74 5.75
N ILE A 29 -6.80 17.01 6.34
CA ILE A 29 -8.11 16.91 5.67
C ILE A 29 -8.19 17.92 4.52
N ALA A 30 -7.81 19.17 4.75
CA ALA A 30 -7.78 20.20 3.70
C ALA A 30 -6.87 19.81 2.55
N PHE A 31 -5.67 19.30 2.83
CA PHE A 31 -4.76 18.80 1.80
C PHE A 31 -5.38 17.63 1.01
N ALA A 32 -6.06 16.71 1.69
CA ALA A 32 -6.71 15.57 1.05
C ALA A 32 -7.86 16.01 0.13
N LYS A 33 -8.68 16.99 0.55
CA LYS A 33 -9.76 17.54 -0.28
C LYS A 33 -9.24 18.33 -1.48
N ASP A 34 -8.20 19.13 -1.31
CA ASP A 34 -7.50 19.81 -2.43
C ASP A 34 -6.91 18.79 -3.43
N PHE A 35 -6.36 17.68 -2.93
CA PHE A 35 -5.92 16.58 -3.80
C PHE A 35 -7.08 16.00 -4.62
N LEU A 36 -8.26 15.80 -4.03
CA LEU A 36 -9.44 15.30 -4.74
C LEU A 36 -9.91 16.32 -5.80
N ASP A 37 -9.99 17.60 -5.46
CA ASP A 37 -10.39 18.66 -6.39
C ASP A 37 -9.46 18.75 -7.60
N LYS A 38 -8.15 18.55 -7.41
CA LYS A 38 -7.16 18.54 -8.51
C LYS A 38 -7.18 17.23 -9.31
N THR A 39 -7.46 16.10 -8.67
CA THR A 39 -7.30 14.77 -9.28
C THR A 39 -8.57 14.27 -9.95
N ILE A 40 -9.72 14.48 -9.31
CA ILE A 40 -11.05 14.07 -9.77
C ILE A 40 -12.07 15.20 -9.60
N PRO A 41 -11.85 16.35 -10.27
CA PRO A 41 -12.67 17.54 -10.10
C PRO A 41 -14.16 17.27 -10.33
N LEU A 42 -15.00 17.98 -9.58
CA LEU A 42 -16.45 17.96 -9.74
C LEU A 42 -16.87 18.93 -10.85
N GLN A 43 -17.99 18.70 -11.51
CA GLN A 43 -18.56 19.61 -12.49
C GLN A 43 -18.98 20.94 -11.83
N GLN A 44 -19.46 20.88 -10.59
CA GLN A 44 -19.81 22.03 -9.77
C GLN A 44 -19.38 21.76 -8.32
N GLY A 45 -18.93 22.81 -7.63
CA GLY A 45 -18.51 22.73 -6.23
C GLY A 45 -17.12 22.11 -6.02
N THR A 46 -16.79 21.91 -4.76
CA THR A 46 -15.52 21.33 -4.28
C THR A 46 -15.79 20.21 -3.28
N TYR A 47 -14.78 19.38 -2.98
CA TYR A 47 -14.94 18.29 -2.02
C TYR A 47 -15.21 18.74 -0.58
N ASP A 48 -14.94 20.01 -0.25
CA ASP A 48 -15.35 20.58 1.04
C ASP A 48 -16.87 20.75 1.16
N GLN A 49 -17.55 20.90 0.03
CA GLN A 49 -19.00 21.07 -0.03
C GLN A 49 -19.76 19.75 -0.12
N VAL A 50 -19.05 18.62 -0.32
CA VAL A 50 -19.70 17.31 -0.44
C VAL A 50 -20.26 16.85 0.91
N ILE A 51 -21.52 16.41 0.89
CA ILE A 51 -22.17 15.82 2.07
C ILE A 51 -22.57 14.36 1.89
N LYS A 52 -22.66 13.88 0.63
CA LYS A 52 -23.10 12.51 0.35
C LYS A 52 -22.60 11.99 -1.00
N PHE A 53 -22.26 10.71 -1.00
CA PHE A 53 -22.03 9.90 -2.22
C PHE A 53 -23.14 8.87 -2.33
N GLU A 54 -23.78 8.77 -3.49
CA GLU A 54 -24.88 7.86 -3.78
C GLU A 54 -24.70 7.18 -5.13
N PHE A 55 -25.35 6.03 -5.31
CA PHE A 55 -25.43 5.37 -6.60
C PHE A 55 -26.85 5.52 -7.15
N ILE A 56 -26.96 6.10 -8.33
CA ILE A 56 -28.22 6.22 -9.07
C ILE A 56 -27.99 5.51 -10.40
N GLU A 57 -28.76 4.44 -10.66
CA GLU A 57 -28.63 3.63 -11.88
C GLU A 57 -27.18 3.19 -12.17
N SER A 58 -26.44 2.80 -11.12
CA SER A 58 -25.02 2.41 -11.15
C SER A 58 -24.03 3.53 -11.44
N GLU A 59 -24.48 4.78 -11.57
CA GLU A 59 -23.61 5.96 -11.67
C GLU A 59 -23.40 6.62 -10.30
N LEU A 60 -22.19 7.17 -10.10
CA LEU A 60 -21.86 7.91 -8.88
C LEU A 60 -22.50 9.31 -8.96
N SER A 61 -23.39 9.61 -8.04
CA SER A 61 -23.99 10.91 -7.80
C SER A 61 -23.45 11.51 -6.51
N ILE A 62 -23.16 12.79 -6.51
CA ILE A 62 -22.56 13.50 -5.39
C ILE A 62 -23.49 14.65 -5.00
N THR A 63 -23.85 14.73 -3.72
CA THR A 63 -24.72 15.79 -3.19
C THR A 63 -23.86 16.81 -2.46
N LEU A 64 -24.06 18.09 -2.76
CA LEU A 64 -23.39 19.23 -2.13
C LEU A 64 -24.19 19.75 -0.94
N SER A 65 -23.58 20.60 -0.13
CA SER A 65 -24.15 21.17 1.11
C SER A 65 -25.37 22.06 0.87
N ASP A 66 -25.53 22.62 -0.34
CA ASP A 66 -26.72 23.40 -0.76
C ASP A 66 -27.86 22.50 -1.26
N GLY A 67 -27.68 21.15 -1.22
CA GLY A 67 -28.64 20.17 -1.72
C GLY A 67 -28.57 19.90 -3.22
N SER A 68 -27.76 20.63 -3.98
CA SER A 68 -27.55 20.37 -5.40
C SER A 68 -26.81 19.06 -5.64
N LYS A 69 -27.03 18.44 -6.81
CA LYS A 69 -26.33 17.24 -7.24
C LYS A 69 -25.30 17.58 -8.30
N THR A 70 -24.14 16.97 -8.16
CA THR A 70 -23.02 17.11 -9.11
C THR A 70 -22.45 15.73 -9.46
N SER A 71 -21.52 15.70 -10.40
CA SER A 71 -20.78 14.50 -10.79
C SER A 71 -19.34 14.87 -11.12
N LEU A 72 -18.50 13.87 -11.38
CA LEU A 72 -17.14 14.10 -11.83
C LEU A 72 -17.12 14.75 -13.22
N VAL A 73 -16.17 15.65 -13.47
CA VAL A 73 -15.86 16.19 -14.81
C VAL A 73 -15.53 15.02 -15.75
N ASP A 74 -14.66 14.11 -15.32
CA ASP A 74 -14.37 12.87 -16.06
C ASP A 74 -14.93 11.64 -15.30
N LYS A 75 -16.09 11.18 -15.72
CA LYS A 75 -16.77 10.03 -15.12
C LYS A 75 -16.00 8.71 -15.27
N ASN A 76 -15.02 8.62 -16.20
CA ASN A 76 -14.23 7.41 -16.40
C ASN A 76 -13.21 7.22 -15.28
N LYS A 77 -12.90 8.24 -14.51
CA LYS A 77 -12.03 8.12 -13.33
C LYS A 77 -12.66 7.32 -12.19
N TYR A 78 -13.99 7.25 -12.11
CA TYR A 78 -14.66 6.35 -11.19
C TYR A 78 -14.64 4.91 -11.72
N VAL A 79 -14.04 3.98 -10.96
CA VAL A 79 -13.84 2.58 -11.35
C VAL A 79 -14.91 1.68 -10.76
N GLY A 80 -15.23 1.84 -9.47
CA GLY A 80 -16.16 0.97 -8.77
C GLY A 80 -16.15 1.21 -7.27
N TYR A 81 -16.73 0.30 -6.52
CA TYR A 81 -16.85 0.44 -5.07
C TYR A 81 -16.70 -0.91 -4.36
N LYS A 82 -16.53 -0.85 -3.04
CA LYS A 82 -16.73 -1.98 -2.14
C LYS A 82 -17.58 -1.54 -0.95
N ASP A 83 -18.58 -2.33 -0.65
CA ASP A 83 -19.35 -2.25 0.57
C ASP A 83 -18.56 -2.95 1.68
N LYS A 84 -18.40 -2.28 2.83
CA LYS A 84 -17.69 -2.81 4.00
C LYS A 84 -18.66 -3.21 5.12
N GLY A 85 -19.97 -3.06 4.89
CA GLY A 85 -21.01 -3.25 5.90
C GLY A 85 -21.17 -2.04 6.83
N GLU A 86 -22.22 -2.02 7.62
CA GLU A 86 -22.52 -0.98 8.63
C GLU A 86 -22.48 0.47 8.09
N GLY A 87 -22.79 0.64 6.78
CA GLY A 87 -22.76 1.94 6.11
C GLY A 87 -21.34 2.42 5.70
N ALA A 88 -20.32 1.62 5.92
CA ALA A 88 -18.97 1.93 5.47
C ALA A 88 -18.78 1.55 3.99
N LEU A 89 -18.17 2.44 3.22
CA LEU A 89 -18.03 2.34 1.77
C LEU A 89 -16.61 2.67 1.33
N GLY A 90 -16.11 1.97 0.33
CA GLY A 90 -14.87 2.32 -0.36
C GLY A 90 -15.15 2.65 -1.82
N LEU A 91 -14.93 3.88 -2.24
CA LEU A 91 -15.08 4.33 -3.62
C LEU A 91 -13.73 4.28 -4.33
N LEU A 92 -13.63 3.51 -5.40
CA LEU A 92 -12.38 3.32 -6.15
C LEU A 92 -12.34 4.25 -7.36
N PHE A 93 -11.26 4.99 -7.46
CA PHE A 93 -10.96 5.88 -8.57
C PHE A 93 -9.62 5.49 -9.22
N LYS A 94 -9.41 5.96 -10.45
CA LYS A 94 -8.15 5.79 -11.19
C LYS A 94 -7.74 7.11 -11.83
N ASN A 95 -6.49 7.51 -11.60
CA ASN A 95 -5.88 8.67 -12.25
C ASN A 95 -4.42 8.35 -12.61
N ASN A 96 -3.95 8.72 -13.79
CA ASN A 96 -2.58 8.43 -14.27
C ASN A 96 -2.16 6.96 -14.07
N ASN A 97 -3.08 6.03 -14.34
CA ASN A 97 -2.92 4.59 -14.14
C ASN A 97 -2.75 4.11 -12.69
N LEU A 98 -2.83 4.98 -11.70
CA LEU A 98 -2.83 4.63 -10.28
C LEU A 98 -4.24 4.65 -9.72
N HIS A 99 -4.55 3.70 -8.84
CA HIS A 99 -5.81 3.67 -8.13
C HIS A 99 -5.70 4.35 -6.77
N PHE A 100 -6.80 4.96 -6.36
CA PHE A 100 -6.99 5.38 -4.98
C PHE A 100 -8.43 5.15 -4.54
N GLU A 101 -8.62 4.93 -3.24
CA GLU A 101 -9.90 4.62 -2.62
C GLU A 101 -10.26 5.75 -1.65
N ILE A 102 -11.40 6.41 -1.83
CA ILE A 102 -12.01 7.23 -0.80
C ILE A 102 -12.71 6.28 0.16
N GLN A 103 -12.34 6.32 1.43
CA GLN A 103 -12.94 5.50 2.48
C GLN A 103 -13.96 6.33 3.26
N ILE A 104 -15.21 5.92 3.19
CA ILE A 104 -16.33 6.55 3.89
C ILE A 104 -16.71 5.66 5.07
N ASP A 105 -16.77 6.22 6.27
CA ASP A 105 -17.12 5.49 7.48
C ASP A 105 -17.44 6.49 8.60
N ARG A 106 -18.71 6.74 8.83
CA ARG A 106 -19.19 7.68 9.85
C ARG A 106 -19.07 7.17 11.28
N THR A 107 -18.68 5.90 11.49
CA THR A 107 -18.41 5.35 12.82
C THR A 107 -16.97 5.61 13.27
N HIS A 108 -16.09 5.99 12.33
CA HIS A 108 -14.72 6.37 12.63
C HIS A 108 -14.66 7.85 13.08
N PRO A 109 -13.89 8.22 14.13
CA PRO A 109 -13.86 9.61 14.64
C PRO A 109 -13.64 10.68 13.57
N ILE A 110 -12.72 10.45 12.60
CA ILE A 110 -12.48 11.40 11.50
C ILE A 110 -13.67 11.46 10.54
N GLY A 111 -14.29 10.32 10.22
CA GLY A 111 -15.45 10.28 9.31
C GLY A 111 -16.75 10.79 9.97
N GLU A 112 -16.85 10.76 11.29
CA GLU A 112 -17.96 11.37 12.03
C GLU A 112 -17.95 12.90 11.89
N GLU A 113 -16.76 13.50 11.93
CA GLU A 113 -16.57 14.95 11.81
C GLU A 113 -16.63 15.44 10.34
N ASP A 114 -16.39 14.57 9.36
CA ASP A 114 -16.41 14.93 7.92
C ASP A 114 -17.85 14.98 7.38
N SER A 115 -18.22 16.05 6.67
CA SER A 115 -19.55 16.24 6.10
C SER A 115 -20.03 15.07 5.23
N ALA A 116 -19.13 14.48 4.44
CA ALA A 116 -19.39 13.33 3.58
C ALA A 116 -19.10 11.98 4.24
N GLY A 117 -18.55 11.97 5.47
CA GLY A 117 -18.13 10.76 6.17
C GLY A 117 -16.78 10.22 5.71
N ILE A 118 -15.96 11.02 5.04
CA ILE A 118 -14.64 10.59 4.55
C ILE A 118 -13.70 10.45 5.74
N LYS A 119 -13.21 9.23 5.97
CA LYS A 119 -12.24 8.95 7.02
C LYS A 119 -10.80 8.91 6.55
N ASP A 120 -10.56 8.54 5.28
CA ASP A 120 -9.21 8.40 4.72
C ASP A 120 -9.24 8.29 3.19
N ILE A 121 -8.08 8.54 2.58
CA ILE A 121 -7.81 8.27 1.16
C ILE A 121 -6.65 7.29 1.07
N LEU A 122 -6.92 6.08 0.58
CA LEU A 122 -5.91 5.04 0.40
C LEU A 122 -5.41 5.03 -1.04
N MET A 123 -4.11 5.28 -1.23
CA MET A 123 -3.48 5.41 -2.55
C MET A 123 -2.56 4.23 -2.87
N GLU A 124 -2.43 3.89 -4.15
CA GLU A 124 -1.34 3.08 -4.67
C GLU A 124 -0.07 3.94 -4.75
N SER A 125 0.70 4.00 -3.66
CA SER A 125 1.90 4.84 -3.56
C SER A 125 3.21 4.06 -3.53
N ALA A 126 3.23 2.85 -2.97
CA ALA A 126 4.37 1.95 -2.95
C ALA A 126 4.16 0.82 -3.97
N ILE A 127 4.40 1.11 -5.26
CA ILE A 127 4.16 0.16 -6.36
C ILE A 127 5.19 -0.97 -6.32
N THR A 128 6.44 -0.62 -6.01
CA THR A 128 7.55 -1.56 -5.83
C THR A 128 8.18 -1.41 -4.47
N THR A 129 8.73 -2.50 -3.93
CA THR A 129 9.49 -2.52 -2.69
C THR A 129 10.65 -3.49 -2.86
N ILE A 130 11.81 -3.18 -2.27
CA ILE A 130 13.02 -3.98 -2.40
C ILE A 130 13.25 -4.76 -1.10
N GLN A 131 13.33 -6.09 -1.20
CA GLN A 131 13.90 -6.95 -0.17
C GLN A 131 15.42 -6.84 -0.27
N ASP A 132 16.05 -6.34 0.76
CA ASP A 132 17.50 -6.12 0.74
C ASP A 132 18.27 -7.29 1.35
N CYS A 133 19.34 -7.71 0.67
CA CYS A 133 20.31 -8.67 1.18
C CYS A 133 21.67 -8.00 1.52
N GLU A 134 21.76 -6.67 1.44
CA GLU A 134 22.98 -5.90 1.57
C GLU A 134 22.85 -4.82 2.67
N ASP A 135 22.96 -3.54 2.31
CA ASP A 135 23.21 -2.41 3.22
C ASP A 135 22.16 -2.17 4.30
N SER A 136 20.90 -2.43 4.02
CA SER A 136 19.83 -2.20 5.01
C SER A 136 19.71 -3.31 6.05
N VAL A 137 20.48 -4.38 5.90
CA VAL A 137 20.52 -5.53 6.83
C VAL A 137 21.96 -5.91 7.17
N ALA A 138 22.21 -6.20 8.44
CA ALA A 138 23.51 -6.73 8.89
C ALA A 138 23.53 -8.25 8.76
N ALA A 139 23.71 -8.75 7.53
CA ALA A 139 23.73 -10.19 7.23
C ALA A 139 25.18 -10.64 6.98
N VAL A 140 25.95 -10.79 8.04
CA VAL A 140 27.41 -11.00 8.00
C VAL A 140 27.83 -12.47 8.02
N ASP A 141 26.94 -13.36 8.41
CA ASP A 141 27.22 -14.81 8.52
C ASP A 141 26.08 -15.67 7.94
N SER A 142 26.24 -16.99 8.05
CA SER A 142 25.25 -17.93 7.56
C SER A 142 23.90 -17.87 8.28
N ALA A 143 23.91 -17.56 9.57
CA ALA A 143 22.67 -17.50 10.36
C ALA A 143 21.84 -16.28 9.93
N ASP A 144 22.48 -15.13 9.73
CA ASP A 144 21.85 -13.90 9.23
C ASP A 144 21.30 -14.10 7.82
N LYS A 145 22.09 -14.70 6.92
CA LYS A 145 21.65 -14.99 5.53
C LYS A 145 20.45 -15.92 5.49
N ILE A 146 20.37 -16.93 6.37
CA ILE A 146 19.20 -17.80 6.48
C ILE A 146 17.93 -17.00 6.82
N ILE A 147 18.03 -16.01 7.70
CA ILE A 147 16.89 -15.15 8.06
C ILE A 147 16.43 -14.34 6.85
N VAL A 148 17.37 -13.73 6.12
CA VAL A 148 17.07 -12.94 4.91
C VAL A 148 16.40 -13.81 3.85
N TYR A 149 16.95 -14.98 3.56
CA TYR A 149 16.38 -15.91 2.56
C TYR A 149 15.03 -16.48 2.99
N ARG A 150 14.81 -16.75 4.29
CA ARG A 150 13.50 -17.16 4.81
C ARG A 150 12.44 -16.07 4.62
N ASN A 151 12.81 -14.81 4.81
CA ASN A 151 11.90 -13.69 4.56
C ASN A 151 11.52 -13.62 3.06
N TRP A 152 12.53 -13.75 2.17
CA TRP A 152 12.27 -13.81 0.72
C TRP A 152 11.40 -15.00 0.33
N LEU A 153 11.66 -16.17 0.91
CA LEU A 153 10.83 -17.36 0.70
C LEU A 153 9.38 -17.13 1.15
N GLY A 154 9.18 -16.53 2.31
CA GLY A 154 7.85 -16.21 2.82
C GLY A 154 7.10 -15.22 1.93
N LEU A 155 7.80 -14.25 1.34
CA LEU A 155 7.24 -13.32 0.35
C LEU A 155 6.83 -14.05 -0.94
N MET A 156 7.71 -14.89 -1.49
CA MET A 156 7.46 -15.63 -2.74
C MET A 156 6.39 -16.73 -2.58
N LYS A 157 6.27 -17.32 -1.40
CA LYS A 157 5.17 -18.23 -1.04
C LYS A 157 3.88 -17.51 -0.63
N GLY A 158 3.94 -16.20 -0.42
CA GLY A 158 2.80 -15.41 0.01
C GLY A 158 2.31 -15.71 1.43
N ASN A 159 3.17 -16.25 2.29
CA ASN A 159 2.83 -16.66 3.67
C ASN A 159 3.74 -16.03 4.73
N LEU A 160 4.50 -15.00 4.39
CA LEU A 160 5.31 -14.28 5.36
C LEU A 160 4.43 -13.70 6.46
N GLN A 161 4.76 -14.04 7.70
CA GLN A 161 4.08 -13.52 8.87
C GLN A 161 5.07 -13.31 10.02
N ARG A 162 4.75 -12.38 10.91
CA ARG A 162 5.53 -12.12 12.13
C ARG A 162 4.64 -11.70 13.28
N SER A 163 4.86 -12.33 14.43
CA SER A 163 4.25 -11.92 15.70
C SER A 163 5.21 -11.02 16.48
N PHE A 164 4.67 -9.98 17.11
CA PHE A 164 5.40 -9.10 18.02
C PHE A 164 4.44 -8.54 19.07
N ASP A 165 4.99 -8.12 20.21
CA ASP A 165 4.21 -7.54 21.29
C ASP A 165 4.17 -6.02 21.14
N LYS A 166 2.98 -5.45 21.23
CA LYS A 166 2.75 -4.00 21.23
C LYS A 166 1.73 -3.64 22.30
N ALA A 167 2.13 -2.78 23.23
CA ALA A 167 1.29 -2.34 24.36
C ALA A 167 0.63 -3.50 25.12
N GLY A 168 1.38 -4.57 25.40
CA GLY A 168 0.91 -5.76 26.12
C GLY A 168 0.00 -6.71 25.31
N LYS A 169 -0.18 -6.44 24.02
CA LYS A 169 -0.96 -7.32 23.12
C LYS A 169 -0.06 -7.94 22.07
N ARG A 170 -0.18 -9.26 21.89
CA ARG A 170 0.49 -9.98 20.80
C ARG A 170 -0.22 -9.69 19.49
N ILE A 171 0.49 -9.08 18.56
CA ILE A 171 0.00 -8.73 17.22
C ILE A 171 0.65 -9.67 16.20
N LEU A 172 -0.18 -10.29 15.36
CA LEU A 172 0.27 -11.01 14.18
C LEU A 172 0.20 -10.06 12.97
N ARG A 173 1.32 -9.86 12.30
CA ARG A 173 1.38 -9.23 10.98
C ARG A 173 1.55 -10.28 9.91
N GLU A 174 0.77 -10.18 8.85
CA GLU A 174 0.85 -11.00 7.66
C GLU A 174 0.72 -10.15 6.39
N LEU A 175 0.95 -10.76 5.23
CA LEU A 175 0.77 -10.07 3.95
C LEU A 175 -0.69 -9.71 3.73
N ASN A 176 -0.94 -8.47 3.30
CA ASN A 176 -2.29 -8.00 3.01
C ASN A 176 -2.94 -8.83 1.89
N PRO A 177 -4.24 -9.16 2.02
CA PRO A 177 -5.00 -9.80 0.94
C PRO A 177 -5.21 -8.84 -0.23
N ASP A 178 -5.57 -9.41 -1.39
CA ASP A 178 -6.02 -8.62 -2.52
C ASP A 178 -7.35 -7.93 -2.20
N ARG A 179 -7.53 -6.74 -2.74
CA ARG A 179 -8.71 -5.89 -2.53
C ARG A 179 -9.72 -6.12 -3.66
N LYS A 180 -10.96 -6.41 -3.28
CA LYS A 180 -12.07 -6.66 -4.22
C LYS A 180 -12.94 -5.42 -4.34
N TYR A 181 -13.32 -5.07 -5.57
CA TYR A 181 -14.25 -3.98 -5.84
C TYR A 181 -15.26 -4.43 -6.91
N LEU A 182 -16.49 -3.94 -6.79
CA LEU A 182 -17.54 -4.12 -7.78
C LEU A 182 -17.46 -2.95 -8.77
N LEU A 183 -17.31 -3.29 -10.05
CA LEU A 183 -17.31 -2.31 -11.15
C LEU A 183 -18.73 -1.86 -11.49
N LYS A 184 -18.87 -0.73 -12.21
CA LYS A 184 -20.14 -0.22 -12.74
C LYS A 184 -20.95 -1.27 -13.55
N ASN A 185 -20.26 -2.17 -14.25
CA ASN A 185 -20.88 -3.21 -15.08
C ASN A 185 -21.21 -4.51 -14.31
N GLY A 186 -21.17 -4.49 -12.98
CA GLY A 186 -21.43 -5.66 -12.13
C GLY A 186 -20.29 -6.68 -12.05
N LYS A 187 -19.19 -6.48 -12.77
CA LYS A 187 -18.01 -7.37 -12.67
C LYS A 187 -17.16 -7.02 -11.46
N MET A 188 -16.41 -8.00 -10.97
CA MET A 188 -15.44 -7.80 -9.89
C MET A 188 -14.05 -7.53 -10.45
N ILE A 189 -13.34 -6.58 -9.83
CA ILE A 189 -11.92 -6.38 -10.03
C ILE A 189 -11.15 -6.72 -8.75
N LEU A 190 -9.97 -7.29 -8.91
CA LEU A 190 -9.03 -7.58 -7.82
C LEU A 190 -7.81 -6.66 -8.00
N LEU A 191 -7.53 -5.85 -6.99
CA LEU A 191 -6.29 -5.08 -6.91
C LEU A 191 -5.34 -5.74 -5.91
N PRO A 192 -4.04 -5.86 -6.23
CA PRO A 192 -3.06 -6.37 -5.28
C PRO A 192 -3.07 -5.56 -3.98
N GLY A 193 -3.05 -6.24 -2.84
CA GLY A 193 -2.88 -5.60 -1.53
C GLY A 193 -1.41 -5.36 -1.15
N ARG A 194 -0.48 -5.71 -2.03
CA ARG A 194 0.97 -5.72 -1.82
C ARG A 194 1.68 -5.05 -2.97
N SER A 195 2.86 -4.46 -2.68
CA SER A 195 3.78 -3.98 -3.70
C SER A 195 4.39 -5.15 -4.50
N LEU A 196 4.83 -4.89 -5.72
CA LEU A 196 5.73 -5.79 -6.43
C LEU A 196 7.09 -5.81 -5.69
N MET A 197 7.50 -6.99 -5.25
CA MET A 197 8.77 -7.15 -4.54
C MET A 197 9.89 -7.41 -5.52
N LEU A 198 10.95 -6.60 -5.39
CA LEU A 198 12.26 -6.81 -5.98
C LEU A 198 13.19 -7.34 -4.88
N VAL A 199 14.31 -7.95 -5.23
CA VAL A 199 15.36 -8.33 -4.30
C VAL A 199 16.68 -7.67 -4.69
N ARG A 200 17.42 -7.08 -3.72
CA ARG A 200 18.76 -6.57 -3.95
C ARG A 200 19.78 -7.58 -3.43
N ASN A 201 20.60 -8.10 -4.32
CA ASN A 201 21.72 -8.98 -3.97
C ASN A 201 22.96 -8.14 -3.64
N VAL A 202 23.84 -8.72 -2.85
CA VAL A 202 25.13 -8.08 -2.48
C VAL A 202 26.02 -7.86 -3.72
N GLY A 203 26.82 -6.80 -3.70
CA GLY A 203 27.76 -6.44 -4.74
C GLY A 203 28.89 -7.46 -4.95
N HIS A 204 29.68 -7.27 -6.02
CA HIS A 204 30.64 -8.28 -6.49
C HIS A 204 31.87 -8.47 -5.59
N LEU A 205 32.22 -7.47 -4.78
CA LEU A 205 33.44 -7.49 -3.99
C LEU A 205 33.33 -8.27 -2.67
N MET A 206 32.11 -8.55 -2.22
CA MET A 206 31.86 -9.17 -0.93
C MET A 206 31.95 -10.69 -1.04
N THR A 207 32.52 -11.32 -0.01
CA THR A 207 32.50 -12.76 0.21
C THR A 207 31.75 -13.09 1.49
N ASN A 208 31.35 -14.36 1.65
CA ASN A 208 30.61 -14.77 2.84
C ASN A 208 31.05 -16.18 3.26
N PRO A 209 31.31 -16.42 4.57
CA PRO A 209 31.78 -17.70 5.09
C PRO A 209 30.72 -18.81 5.08
N ALA A 210 29.46 -18.52 4.73
CA ALA A 210 28.37 -19.50 4.68
C ALA A 210 28.65 -20.66 3.71
N ILE A 211 29.34 -20.39 2.60
CA ILE A 211 29.77 -21.40 1.63
C ILE A 211 31.23 -21.17 1.29
N LYS A 212 32.00 -22.26 1.28
CA LYS A 212 33.43 -22.25 0.93
C LYS A 212 33.69 -23.15 -0.27
N ASP A 213 34.68 -22.78 -1.07
CA ASP A 213 35.17 -23.60 -2.16
C ASP A 213 35.96 -24.82 -1.62
N LYS A 214 36.42 -25.69 -2.53
CA LYS A 214 37.23 -26.88 -2.18
C LYS A 214 38.58 -26.57 -1.48
N ASN A 215 39.04 -25.33 -1.58
CA ASN A 215 40.29 -24.88 -0.96
C ASN A 215 40.03 -24.17 0.39
N GLY A 216 38.79 -24.05 0.82
CA GLY A 216 38.40 -23.38 2.05
C GLY A 216 38.21 -21.85 1.90
N ASN A 217 38.30 -21.30 0.71
CA ASN A 217 38.04 -19.88 0.45
C ASN A 217 36.52 -19.59 0.44
N GLU A 218 36.15 -18.44 0.95
CA GLU A 218 34.78 -17.94 0.85
C GLU A 218 34.38 -17.66 -0.61
N ILE A 219 33.13 -17.99 -0.97
CA ILE A 219 32.63 -17.67 -2.32
C ILE A 219 32.14 -16.22 -2.40
N PRO A 220 32.11 -15.60 -3.60
CA PRO A 220 31.49 -14.32 -3.79
C PRO A 220 30.01 -14.33 -3.34
N GLU A 221 29.67 -13.46 -2.41
CA GLU A 221 28.35 -13.40 -1.78
C GLU A 221 27.25 -13.07 -2.79
N GLY A 222 27.51 -12.20 -3.75
CA GLY A 222 26.55 -11.86 -4.80
C GLY A 222 26.18 -13.03 -5.70
N ILE A 223 27.09 -14.03 -5.89
CA ILE A 223 26.78 -15.28 -6.59
C ILE A 223 25.88 -16.16 -5.73
N MET A 224 26.23 -16.31 -4.45
CA MET A 224 25.41 -17.04 -3.48
C MET A 224 24.00 -16.46 -3.41
N ASP A 225 23.85 -15.16 -3.23
CA ASP A 225 22.57 -14.47 -3.22
C ASP A 225 21.76 -14.72 -4.49
N SER A 226 22.42 -14.64 -5.66
CA SER A 226 21.74 -14.85 -6.95
C SER A 226 21.15 -16.25 -7.06
N ILE A 227 21.89 -17.29 -6.66
CA ILE A 227 21.41 -18.67 -6.69
C ILE A 227 20.22 -18.84 -5.76
N PHE A 228 20.33 -18.40 -4.50
CA PHE A 228 19.27 -18.59 -3.53
C PHE A 228 18.03 -17.74 -3.84
N THR A 229 18.20 -16.47 -4.22
CA THR A 229 17.05 -15.60 -4.49
C THR A 229 16.29 -16.03 -5.74
N ILE A 230 16.97 -16.55 -6.78
CA ILE A 230 16.34 -17.11 -7.98
C ILE A 230 15.61 -18.41 -7.65
N CYS A 231 16.27 -19.37 -6.98
CA CYS A 231 15.64 -20.63 -6.58
C CYS A 231 14.39 -20.42 -5.73
N ILE A 232 14.43 -19.48 -4.80
CA ILE A 232 13.28 -19.12 -3.96
C ILE A 232 12.16 -18.50 -4.80
N ALA A 233 12.48 -17.60 -5.72
CA ALA A 233 11.47 -16.93 -6.55
C ALA A 233 10.75 -17.87 -7.53
N ILE A 234 11.27 -19.06 -7.79
CA ILE A 234 10.57 -20.11 -8.56
C ILE A 234 9.20 -20.42 -7.94
N HIS A 235 9.04 -20.34 -6.63
CA HIS A 235 7.73 -20.55 -5.97
C HIS A 235 6.67 -19.58 -6.49
N ASP A 236 7.01 -18.32 -6.72
CA ASP A 236 6.10 -17.31 -7.32
C ASP A 236 5.86 -17.58 -8.80
N ILE A 237 6.91 -17.92 -9.56
CA ILE A 237 6.85 -18.17 -11.01
C ILE A 237 5.93 -19.34 -11.35
N ILE A 238 6.04 -20.45 -10.62
CA ILE A 238 5.18 -21.64 -10.84
C ILE A 238 3.81 -21.50 -10.18
N GLY A 239 3.59 -20.47 -9.37
CA GLY A 239 2.29 -20.15 -8.80
C GLY A 239 1.89 -21.00 -7.59
N ASN A 240 2.85 -21.53 -6.84
CA ASN A 240 2.61 -22.34 -5.63
C ASN A 240 2.33 -21.52 -4.36
N GLY A 241 2.33 -20.18 -4.46
CA GLY A 241 2.12 -19.29 -3.33
C GLY A 241 0.64 -18.93 -3.10
N LYS A 242 0.33 -18.53 -1.85
CA LYS A 242 -0.99 -17.97 -1.50
C LYS A 242 -1.30 -16.69 -2.30
N TYR A 243 -0.28 -15.88 -2.56
CA TYR A 243 -0.35 -14.66 -3.33
C TYR A 243 0.74 -14.66 -4.40
N LYS A 244 0.48 -13.98 -5.51
CA LYS A 244 1.42 -13.86 -6.60
C LYS A 244 2.15 -12.54 -6.52
N ASN A 245 3.50 -12.57 -6.58
CA ASN A 245 4.33 -11.37 -6.64
C ASN A 245 4.38 -10.80 -8.05
N SER A 246 4.82 -11.59 -9.03
CA SER A 246 4.95 -11.15 -10.42
C SER A 246 3.82 -11.68 -11.30
N LYS A 247 3.06 -10.77 -11.92
CA LYS A 247 2.00 -11.14 -12.89
C LYS A 247 2.58 -11.74 -14.18
N THR A 248 3.81 -11.36 -14.52
CA THR A 248 4.50 -11.74 -15.77
C THR A 248 5.44 -12.92 -15.60
N LYS A 249 5.47 -13.53 -14.40
CA LYS A 249 6.37 -14.65 -14.06
C LYS A 249 7.85 -14.28 -14.23
N SER A 250 8.23 -13.11 -13.74
CA SER A 250 9.58 -12.56 -13.80
C SER A 250 10.15 -12.36 -12.40
N ILE A 251 11.45 -12.42 -12.28
CA ILE A 251 12.21 -12.05 -11.08
C ILE A 251 12.92 -10.75 -11.37
N TYR A 252 12.87 -9.81 -10.42
CA TYR A 252 13.54 -8.53 -10.52
C TYR A 252 14.63 -8.46 -9.44
N ILE A 253 15.87 -8.52 -9.90
CA ILE A 253 17.06 -8.48 -9.06
C ILE A 253 17.72 -7.12 -9.25
N VAL A 254 17.85 -6.37 -8.16
CA VAL A 254 18.65 -5.16 -8.11
C VAL A 254 20.08 -5.59 -7.82
N LYS A 255 21.02 -5.13 -8.61
CA LYS A 255 22.44 -5.41 -8.48
C LYS A 255 23.20 -4.09 -8.41
N PRO A 256 23.91 -3.79 -7.32
CA PRO A 256 24.79 -2.63 -7.22
C PRO A 256 25.96 -2.70 -8.17
#